data_f68d4358367b52b2fc395120dbcdee68
#
_entry.id   f68d4358367b52b2fc395120dbcdee68
#
_cell.length_a   1.000
_cell.length_b   1.000
_cell.length_c   1.000
_cell.angle_alpha   90.00
_cell.angle_beta   90.00
_cell.angle_gamma   90.00
#
_symmetry.space_group_name_H-M   'P 1'
#
loop_
_entity.id
_entity.type
_entity.pdbx_description
1 polymer ?
#
loop_
_entity_poly.entity_id
_entity_poly.type
_entity_poly.pdbx_seq_one_letter_code
_entity_poly.pdbx_strand_id
1 'polypeptide(L)'
;AEHVITLHAPIKVRRTMTIDGVERTGLVDATAGRIIFNNPIPQNLGYVDRTDPEHWLEYEVSFRVTKKTLPEIISRCMTRNGTRKCAKMLDAIKAQGYKYSTLSAISVAVCDAVIPPQKQELIAEADKEIAKVGKLFNRGLISDNERYNKTIDIWQKTTDKVSKALAD
;
A
#
# COMPACT_ATOMS: atom_id res chain seq x y z
N ALA A 1 2.06 20.07 -19.46
CA ALA A 1 0.75 19.89 -18.82
C ALA A 1 0.38 21.21 -18.12
N GLU A 2 -0.80 21.74 -18.39
CA GLU A 2 -1.21 23.08 -17.94
C GLU A 2 -1.60 23.15 -16.44
N HIS A 3 -1.44 22.09 -15.68
CA HIS A 3 -1.78 21.97 -14.24
C HIS A 3 -3.19 22.46 -13.85
N VAL A 4 -4.13 22.40 -14.78
CA VAL A 4 -5.51 22.85 -14.58
C VAL A 4 -6.28 21.94 -13.61
N ILE A 5 -5.95 20.65 -13.60
CA ILE A 5 -6.61 19.63 -12.77
C ILE A 5 -5.55 18.80 -12.06
N THR A 6 -5.72 18.59 -10.74
CA THR A 6 -4.90 17.66 -9.96
C THR A 6 -5.37 16.22 -10.16
N LEU A 7 -4.51 15.23 -9.86
CA LEU A 7 -4.87 13.81 -9.93
C LEU A 7 -6.03 13.42 -8.98
N HIS A 8 -6.22 14.20 -7.93
CA HIS A 8 -7.27 13.97 -6.91
C HIS A 8 -8.53 14.80 -7.13
N ALA A 9 -8.54 15.70 -8.12
CA ALA A 9 -9.72 16.52 -8.40
C ALA A 9 -10.91 15.63 -8.78
N PRO A 10 -12.08 15.81 -8.12
CA PRO A 10 -13.30 15.12 -8.52
C PRO A 10 -13.79 15.70 -9.86
N ILE A 11 -14.06 14.81 -10.80
CA ILE A 11 -14.51 15.17 -12.14
C ILE A 11 -15.65 14.26 -12.58
N LYS A 12 -16.53 14.78 -13.42
CA LYS A 12 -17.55 14.01 -14.13
C LYS A 12 -17.07 13.71 -15.53
N VAL A 13 -17.01 12.41 -15.86
CA VAL A 13 -16.50 11.95 -17.16
C VAL A 13 -17.59 11.22 -17.90
N ARG A 14 -17.77 11.59 -19.17
CA ARG A 14 -18.61 10.81 -20.08
C ARG A 14 -17.88 9.52 -20.45
N ARG A 15 -18.48 8.40 -20.11
CA ARG A 15 -17.94 7.08 -20.36
C ARG A 15 -18.91 6.26 -21.21
N THR A 16 -18.37 5.55 -22.19
CA THR A 16 -19.10 4.60 -23.00
C THR A 16 -18.54 3.21 -22.77
N MET A 17 -19.40 2.25 -22.55
CA MET A 17 -19.05 0.82 -22.42
C MET A 17 -20.05 -0.06 -23.14
N THR A 18 -19.55 -1.18 -23.69
CA THR A 18 -20.41 -2.24 -24.23
C THR A 18 -20.67 -3.27 -23.13
N ILE A 19 -21.91 -3.42 -22.72
CA ILE A 19 -22.37 -4.36 -21.69
C ILE A 19 -23.44 -5.22 -22.36
N ASP A 20 -23.24 -6.53 -22.33
CA ASP A 20 -24.15 -7.52 -22.96
C ASP A 20 -24.46 -7.21 -24.46
N GLY A 21 -23.45 -6.70 -25.17
CA GLY A 21 -23.59 -6.34 -26.58
C GLY A 21 -24.27 -5.00 -26.85
N VAL A 22 -24.72 -4.30 -25.84
CA VAL A 22 -25.35 -2.98 -25.95
C VAL A 22 -24.37 -1.88 -25.52
N GLU A 23 -24.20 -0.87 -26.36
CA GLU A 23 -23.38 0.30 -26.04
C GLU A 23 -24.16 1.25 -25.13
N ARG A 24 -23.58 1.58 -24.00
CA ARG A 24 -24.17 2.44 -22.98
C ARG A 24 -23.24 3.61 -22.70
N THR A 25 -23.79 4.81 -22.70
CA THR A 25 -23.06 6.07 -22.43
C THR A 25 -23.72 6.82 -21.30
N GLY A 26 -22.92 7.33 -20.38
CA GLY A 26 -23.38 8.13 -19.24
C GLY A 26 -22.25 8.91 -18.59
N LEU A 27 -22.60 9.67 -17.55
CA LEU A 27 -21.65 10.42 -16.73
C LEU A 27 -21.31 9.60 -15.49
N VAL A 28 -20.01 9.53 -15.18
CA VAL A 28 -19.47 8.82 -14.01
C VAL A 28 -18.64 9.77 -13.18
N ASP A 29 -18.83 9.75 -11.89
CA ASP A 29 -18.01 10.50 -10.93
C ASP A 29 -16.68 9.76 -10.71
N ALA A 30 -15.59 10.45 -11.01
CA ALA A 30 -14.25 9.87 -10.90
C ALA A 30 -13.21 10.95 -10.52
N THR A 31 -11.96 10.54 -10.38
CA THR A 31 -10.83 11.48 -10.34
C THR A 31 -9.91 11.22 -11.53
N ALA A 32 -9.14 12.23 -11.94
CA ALA A 32 -8.19 12.06 -13.03
C ALA A 32 -7.22 10.89 -12.79
N GLY A 33 -6.72 10.73 -11.57
CA GLY A 33 -5.85 9.62 -11.20
C GLY A 33 -6.53 8.26 -11.30
N ARG A 34 -7.82 8.15 -10.93
CA ARG A 34 -8.59 6.92 -11.04
C ARG A 34 -8.78 6.50 -12.49
N ILE A 35 -9.05 7.44 -13.38
CA ILE A 35 -9.18 7.18 -14.81
C ILE A 35 -7.86 6.66 -15.38
N ILE A 36 -6.77 7.35 -15.08
CA ILE A 36 -5.43 6.98 -15.54
C ILE A 36 -5.06 5.58 -15.06
N PHE A 37 -5.31 5.27 -13.79
CA PHE A 37 -4.99 3.95 -13.23
C PHE A 37 -5.85 2.83 -13.83
N ASN A 38 -7.13 3.08 -14.10
CA ASN A 38 -8.03 2.08 -14.69
C ASN A 38 -7.82 1.88 -16.19
N ASN A 39 -7.12 2.78 -16.88
CA ASN A 39 -6.92 2.70 -18.34
C ASN A 39 -6.31 1.35 -18.80
N PRO A 40 -5.23 0.82 -18.18
CA PRO A 40 -4.70 -0.49 -18.54
C PRO A 40 -5.46 -1.68 -17.96
N ILE A 41 -6.39 -1.46 -17.04
CA ILE A 41 -7.08 -2.51 -16.30
C ILE A 41 -8.33 -2.95 -17.08
N PRO A 42 -8.48 -4.25 -17.38
CA PRO A 42 -9.70 -4.77 -17.96
C PRO A 42 -10.92 -4.46 -17.07
N GLN A 43 -11.97 -3.94 -17.67
CA GLN A 43 -13.16 -3.48 -16.95
C GLN A 43 -14.22 -4.59 -16.78
N ASN A 44 -13.76 -5.82 -16.55
CA ASN A 44 -14.58 -7.03 -16.33
C ASN A 44 -14.03 -7.88 -15.16
N LEU A 45 -13.36 -7.26 -14.18
CA LEU A 45 -12.75 -7.98 -13.06
C LEU A 45 -13.78 -8.43 -12.01
N GLY A 46 -14.98 -7.82 -12.01
CA GLY A 46 -16.08 -8.18 -11.11
C GLY A 46 -15.99 -7.56 -9.72
N TYR A 47 -15.40 -6.39 -9.63
CA TYR A 47 -15.54 -5.53 -8.46
C TYR A 47 -16.84 -4.71 -8.54
N VAL A 48 -17.32 -4.44 -9.75
CA VAL A 48 -18.56 -3.71 -10.00
C VAL A 48 -19.64 -4.70 -10.41
N ASP A 49 -20.77 -4.64 -9.73
CA ASP A 49 -21.97 -5.38 -10.14
C ASP A 49 -22.61 -4.66 -11.32
N ARG A 50 -22.51 -5.27 -12.50
CA ARG A 50 -23.06 -4.71 -13.74
C ARG A 50 -24.47 -5.19 -14.04
N THR A 51 -25.13 -5.87 -13.12
CA THR A 51 -26.57 -6.17 -13.21
C THR A 51 -27.42 -4.97 -12.87
N ASP A 52 -26.89 -4.07 -12.01
CA ASP A 52 -27.56 -2.85 -11.60
C ASP A 52 -27.27 -1.71 -12.60
N PRO A 53 -28.32 -1.07 -13.17
CA PRO A 53 -28.17 0.06 -14.08
C PRO A 53 -27.37 1.24 -13.55
N GLU A 54 -27.42 1.49 -12.25
CA GLU A 54 -26.75 2.63 -11.63
C GLU A 54 -25.20 2.46 -11.66
N HIS A 55 -24.72 1.21 -11.62
CA HIS A 55 -23.30 0.88 -11.53
C HIS A 55 -22.65 0.48 -12.87
N TRP A 56 -23.41 0.43 -13.96
CA TRP A 56 -22.92 -0.08 -15.27
C TRP A 56 -21.63 0.57 -15.75
N LEU A 57 -21.47 1.83 -15.53
CA LEU A 57 -20.37 2.64 -16.06
C LEU A 57 -19.25 2.89 -15.04
N GLU A 58 -19.36 2.39 -13.83
CA GLU A 58 -18.33 2.56 -12.81
C GLU A 58 -17.01 1.88 -13.18
N TYR A 59 -15.91 2.40 -12.63
CA TYR A 59 -14.59 1.81 -12.81
C TYR A 59 -14.42 0.61 -11.87
N GLU A 60 -13.83 -0.47 -12.39
CA GLU A 60 -13.56 -1.68 -11.59
C GLU A 60 -12.71 -1.41 -10.36
N VAL A 61 -11.72 -0.51 -10.46
CA VAL A 61 -10.88 -0.14 -9.33
C VAL A 61 -11.24 1.27 -8.89
N SER A 62 -12.11 1.38 -7.89
CA SER A 62 -12.53 2.63 -7.26
C SER A 62 -11.89 2.87 -5.89
N PHE A 63 -11.19 1.87 -5.34
CA PHE A 63 -10.54 1.88 -4.04
C PHE A 63 -9.02 2.15 -4.14
N ARG A 64 -8.38 2.39 -2.99
CA ARG A 64 -6.94 2.59 -2.92
C ARG A 64 -6.20 1.27 -3.12
N VAL A 65 -5.41 1.18 -4.18
CA VAL A 65 -4.59 0.02 -4.46
C VAL A 65 -3.29 0.07 -3.64
N THR A 66 -3.04 -1.00 -2.91
CA THR A 66 -1.88 -1.18 -2.05
C THR A 66 -1.15 -2.48 -2.42
N LYS A 67 0.03 -2.70 -1.82
CA LYS A 67 0.78 -3.95 -1.95
C LYS A 67 -0.06 -5.18 -1.56
N LYS A 68 -1.06 -5.02 -0.67
CA LYS A 68 -1.93 -6.11 -0.22
C LYS A 68 -3.09 -6.38 -1.19
N THR A 69 -3.63 -5.35 -1.84
CA THR A 69 -4.81 -5.47 -2.74
C THR A 69 -4.44 -5.77 -4.19
N LEU A 70 -3.23 -5.41 -4.61
CA LEU A 70 -2.76 -5.66 -5.98
C LEU A 70 -2.77 -7.14 -6.38
N PRO A 71 -2.35 -8.11 -5.54
CA PRO A 71 -2.43 -9.53 -5.87
C PRO A 71 -3.84 -10.02 -6.18
N GLU A 72 -4.87 -9.47 -5.53
CA GLU A 72 -6.26 -9.82 -5.81
C GLU A 72 -6.69 -9.35 -7.20
N ILE A 73 -6.32 -8.12 -7.59
CA ILE A 73 -6.58 -7.58 -8.95
C ILE A 73 -5.94 -8.49 -10.01
N ILE A 74 -4.70 -8.92 -9.78
CA ILE A 74 -3.96 -9.81 -10.67
C ILE A 74 -4.66 -11.17 -10.78
N SER A 75 -5.04 -11.76 -9.65
CA SER A 75 -5.74 -13.05 -9.61
C SER A 75 -7.05 -13.01 -10.37
N ARG A 76 -7.89 -11.99 -10.15
CA ARG A 76 -9.15 -11.79 -10.87
C ARG A 76 -8.93 -11.57 -12.36
N CYS A 77 -7.91 -10.80 -12.74
CA CYS A 77 -7.57 -10.59 -14.14
C CYS A 77 -7.10 -11.90 -14.81
N MET A 78 -6.26 -12.67 -14.13
CA MET A 78 -5.79 -13.98 -14.63
C MET A 78 -6.96 -14.93 -14.87
N THR A 79 -7.86 -15.05 -13.89
CA THR A 79 -9.01 -15.96 -13.96
C THR A 79 -9.99 -15.57 -15.06
N ARG A 80 -10.29 -14.29 -15.24
CA ARG A 80 -11.31 -13.83 -16.18
C ARG A 80 -10.80 -13.54 -17.59
N ASN A 81 -9.55 -13.12 -17.72
CA ASN A 81 -8.99 -12.64 -18.98
C ASN A 81 -7.82 -13.48 -19.51
N GLY A 82 -7.33 -14.43 -18.72
CA GLY A 82 -6.20 -15.28 -19.06
C GLY A 82 -4.83 -14.59 -18.99
N THR A 83 -3.78 -15.40 -19.10
CA THR A 83 -2.38 -14.99 -18.88
C THR A 83 -1.91 -13.86 -19.80
N ARG A 84 -2.29 -13.93 -21.09
CA ARG A 84 -1.81 -12.93 -22.08
C ARG A 84 -2.31 -11.52 -21.79
N LYS A 85 -3.59 -11.36 -21.44
CA LYS A 85 -4.16 -10.05 -21.10
C LYS A 85 -3.66 -9.56 -19.75
N CYS A 86 -3.51 -10.49 -18.80
CA CYS A 86 -2.95 -10.19 -17.48
C CYS A 86 -1.50 -9.67 -17.58
N ALA A 87 -0.64 -10.30 -18.40
CA ALA A 87 0.73 -9.85 -18.62
C ALA A 87 0.78 -8.43 -19.20
N LYS A 88 -0.05 -8.13 -20.21
CA LYS A 88 -0.14 -6.76 -20.77
C LYS A 88 -0.59 -5.72 -19.72
N MET A 89 -1.57 -6.08 -18.90
CA MET A 89 -2.02 -5.22 -17.80
C MET A 89 -0.89 -4.93 -16.81
N LEU A 90 -0.14 -5.96 -16.41
CA LEU A 90 0.99 -5.83 -15.47
C LEU A 90 2.11 -4.94 -16.02
N ASP A 91 2.47 -5.12 -17.30
CA ASP A 91 3.48 -4.29 -17.95
C ASP A 91 3.04 -2.82 -18.01
N ALA A 92 1.77 -2.57 -18.27
CA ALA A 92 1.23 -1.22 -18.32
C ALA A 92 1.14 -0.58 -16.93
N ILE A 93 0.74 -1.33 -15.89
CA ILE A 93 0.74 -0.85 -14.49
C ILE A 93 2.18 -0.53 -14.05
N LYS A 94 3.14 -1.41 -14.37
CA LYS A 94 4.56 -1.17 -14.10
C LYS A 94 5.06 0.12 -14.77
N ALA A 95 4.78 0.30 -16.05
CA ALA A 95 5.16 1.49 -16.79
C ALA A 95 4.54 2.77 -16.21
N GLN A 96 3.28 2.72 -15.80
CA GLN A 96 2.63 3.82 -15.09
C GLN A 96 3.30 4.10 -13.74
N GLY A 97 3.60 3.07 -12.97
CA GLY A 97 4.28 3.20 -11.68
C GLY A 97 5.60 3.94 -11.81
N TYR A 98 6.46 3.54 -12.74
CA TYR A 98 7.73 4.23 -13.00
C TYR A 98 7.53 5.66 -13.50
N LYS A 99 6.61 5.89 -14.43
CA LYS A 99 6.30 7.22 -14.95
C LYS A 99 5.90 8.18 -13.84
N TYR A 100 4.94 7.79 -13.00
CA TYR A 100 4.42 8.67 -11.94
C TYR A 100 5.38 8.79 -10.75
N SER A 101 6.18 7.76 -10.46
CA SER A 101 7.28 7.87 -9.49
C SER A 101 8.31 8.93 -9.93
N THR A 102 8.69 8.95 -11.20
CA THR A 102 9.60 9.95 -11.75
C THR A 102 8.99 11.34 -11.73
N LEU A 103 7.71 11.47 -12.13
CA LEU A 103 7.00 12.76 -12.17
C LEU A 103 6.75 13.36 -10.78
N SER A 104 6.63 12.52 -9.74
CA SER A 104 6.46 12.97 -8.36
C SER A 104 7.75 13.54 -7.76
N ALA A 105 8.89 13.35 -8.42
CA ALA A 105 10.21 13.86 -8.01
C ALA A 105 10.58 13.51 -6.55
N ILE A 106 10.10 12.36 -6.04
CA ILE A 106 10.43 11.88 -4.70
C ILE A 106 11.86 11.34 -4.74
N SER A 107 12.75 12.02 -4.05
CA SER A 107 14.14 11.59 -3.86
C SER A 107 14.38 11.30 -2.38
N VAL A 108 15.15 10.26 -2.11
CA VAL A 108 15.58 9.91 -0.75
C VAL A 108 17.10 9.95 -0.70
N ALA A 109 17.65 10.77 0.19
CA ALA A 109 19.07 10.85 0.45
C ALA A 109 19.41 10.19 1.81
N VAL A 110 20.67 9.80 1.97
CA VAL A 110 21.14 9.23 3.26
C VAL A 110 20.98 10.23 4.40
N CYS A 111 21.09 11.52 4.12
CA CYS A 111 20.89 12.59 5.11
C CYS A 111 19.44 12.76 5.58
N ASP A 112 18.45 12.20 4.84
CA ASP A 112 17.05 12.25 5.26
C ASP A 112 16.74 11.26 6.39
N ALA A 113 17.64 10.29 6.62
CA ALA A 113 17.54 9.35 7.74
C ALA A 113 18.05 10.01 9.03
N VAL A 114 17.21 10.83 9.64
CA VAL A 114 17.55 11.54 10.90
C VAL A 114 17.41 10.57 12.08
N ILE A 115 18.45 10.52 12.93
CA ILE A 115 18.42 9.70 14.15
C ILE A 115 17.42 10.33 15.14
N PRO A 116 16.40 9.60 15.61
CA PRO A 116 15.43 10.14 16.56
C PRO A 116 16.12 10.56 17.87
N PRO A 117 15.83 11.74 18.42
CA PRO A 117 16.45 12.17 19.68
C PRO A 117 16.12 11.25 20.85
N GLN A 118 14.96 10.60 20.83
CA GLN A 118 14.50 9.66 21.87
C GLN A 118 15.28 8.33 21.87
N LYS A 119 16.09 8.03 20.85
CA LYS A 119 16.81 6.76 20.73
C LYS A 119 17.67 6.46 21.95
N GLN A 120 18.41 7.43 22.45
CA GLN A 120 19.31 7.24 23.60
C GLN A 120 18.53 6.94 24.89
N GLU A 121 17.41 7.60 25.12
CA GLU A 121 16.54 7.38 26.27
C GLU A 121 15.93 5.97 26.23
N LEU A 122 15.40 5.56 25.05
CA LEU A 122 14.80 4.24 24.85
C LEU A 122 15.81 3.10 25.06
N ILE A 123 17.06 3.28 24.63
CA ILE A 123 18.14 2.32 24.87
C ILE A 123 18.49 2.27 26.36
N ALA A 124 18.62 3.42 27.02
CA ALA A 124 18.94 3.46 28.43
C ALA A 124 17.84 2.83 29.32
N GLU A 125 16.57 2.94 28.94
CA GLU A 125 15.46 2.24 29.57
C GLU A 125 15.59 0.72 29.39
N ALA A 126 15.85 0.27 28.17
CA ALA A 126 16.05 -1.15 27.87
C ALA A 126 17.21 -1.75 28.67
N ASP A 127 18.34 -1.06 28.78
CA ASP A 127 19.49 -1.48 29.56
C ASP A 127 19.14 -1.64 31.05
N LYS A 128 18.34 -0.72 31.61
CA LYS A 128 17.85 -0.84 32.99
C LYS A 128 16.95 -2.07 33.19
N GLU A 129 16.09 -2.36 32.23
CA GLU A 129 15.24 -3.56 32.27
C GLU A 129 16.06 -4.84 32.17
N ILE A 130 17.03 -4.88 31.26
CA ILE A 130 17.94 -6.04 31.10
C ILE A 130 18.76 -6.26 32.37
N ALA A 131 19.25 -5.20 32.99
CA ALA A 131 19.96 -5.30 34.28
C ALA A 131 19.09 -5.90 35.38
N LYS A 132 17.78 -5.62 35.42
CA LYS A 132 16.83 -6.26 36.35
C LYS A 132 16.69 -7.77 36.03
N VAL A 133 16.57 -8.14 34.77
CA VAL A 133 16.51 -9.55 34.34
C VAL A 133 17.79 -10.28 34.74
N GLY A 134 18.95 -9.67 34.56
CA GLY A 134 20.24 -10.23 35.01
C GLY A 134 20.31 -10.47 36.52
N LYS A 135 19.78 -9.51 37.31
CA LYS A 135 19.70 -9.68 38.78
C LYS A 135 18.80 -10.83 39.20
N LEU A 136 17.68 -11.05 38.50
CA LEU A 136 16.78 -12.18 38.76
C LEU A 136 17.47 -13.51 38.44
N PHE A 137 18.20 -13.58 37.34
CA PHE A 137 18.99 -14.77 36.98
C PHE A 137 20.07 -15.07 38.00
N ASN A 138 20.85 -14.07 38.41
CA ASN A 138 21.94 -14.25 39.42
C ASN A 138 21.40 -14.70 40.79
N ARG A 139 20.13 -14.42 41.10
CA ARG A 139 19.44 -14.89 42.30
C ARG A 139 18.82 -16.28 42.13
N GLY A 140 18.96 -16.91 40.97
CA GLY A 140 18.38 -18.24 40.70
C GLY A 140 16.84 -18.23 40.53
N LEU A 141 16.20 -17.07 40.34
CA LEU A 141 14.75 -16.95 40.23
C LEU A 141 14.23 -17.25 38.83
N ILE A 142 15.07 -17.22 37.82
CA ILE A 142 14.75 -17.53 36.43
C ILE A 142 15.83 -18.43 35.83
N SER A 143 15.42 -19.25 34.88
CA SER A 143 16.35 -20.11 34.12
C SER A 143 17.13 -19.29 33.06
N ASP A 144 18.21 -19.85 32.53
CA ASP A 144 18.97 -19.19 31.46
C ASP A 144 18.13 -18.96 30.19
N ASN A 145 17.27 -19.90 29.85
CA ASN A 145 16.36 -19.79 28.72
C ASN A 145 15.33 -18.68 28.91
N GLU A 146 14.79 -18.52 30.10
CA GLU A 146 13.88 -17.40 30.43
C GLU A 146 14.60 -16.06 30.39
N ARG A 147 15.83 -15.99 30.89
CA ARG A 147 16.67 -14.79 30.79
C ARG A 147 16.87 -14.39 29.33
N TYR A 148 17.25 -15.36 28.49
CA TYR A 148 17.48 -15.15 27.05
C TYR A 148 16.22 -14.64 26.35
N ASN A 149 15.09 -15.30 26.55
CA ASN A 149 13.83 -14.91 25.92
C ASN A 149 13.37 -13.51 26.36
N LYS A 150 13.44 -13.22 27.68
CA LYS A 150 13.10 -11.89 28.20
C LYS A 150 14.00 -10.80 27.63
N THR A 151 15.28 -11.07 27.45
CA THR A 151 16.22 -10.12 26.86
C THR A 151 15.89 -9.82 25.40
N ILE A 152 15.55 -10.85 24.61
CA ILE A 152 15.10 -10.69 23.22
C ILE A 152 13.82 -9.85 23.16
N ASP A 153 12.84 -10.17 24.00
CA ASP A 153 11.56 -9.43 24.04
C ASP A 153 11.75 -7.95 24.36
N ILE A 154 12.66 -7.62 25.28
CA ILE A 154 12.97 -6.23 25.62
C ILE A 154 13.58 -5.50 24.41
N TRP A 155 14.56 -6.11 23.75
CA TRP A 155 15.20 -5.53 22.58
C TRP A 155 14.25 -5.40 21.40
N GLN A 156 13.39 -6.40 21.18
CA GLN A 156 12.39 -6.34 20.11
C GLN A 156 11.43 -5.16 20.31
N LYS A 157 10.88 -5.03 21.52
CA LYS A 157 10.01 -3.90 21.88
C LYS A 157 10.71 -2.54 21.76
N THR A 158 11.99 -2.48 22.10
CA THR A 158 12.77 -1.24 21.99
C THR A 158 13.02 -0.90 20.51
N THR A 159 13.33 -1.88 19.70
CA THR A 159 13.47 -1.71 18.24
C THR A 159 12.18 -1.19 17.61
N ASP A 160 11.04 -1.73 18.00
CA ASP A 160 9.73 -1.30 17.50
C ASP A 160 9.43 0.16 17.92
N LYS A 161 9.76 0.54 19.17
CA LYS A 161 9.62 1.92 19.66
C LYS A 161 10.51 2.90 18.88
N VAL A 162 11.79 2.54 18.67
CA VAL A 162 12.73 3.38 17.89
C VAL A 162 12.30 3.50 16.44
N SER A 163 11.84 2.38 15.82
CA SER A 163 11.34 2.39 14.45
C SER A 163 10.10 3.28 14.30
N LYS A 164 9.22 3.27 15.29
CA LYS A 164 8.04 4.14 15.31
C LYS A 164 8.43 5.62 15.46
N ALA A 165 9.36 5.93 16.36
CA ALA A 165 9.87 7.29 16.55
C ALA A 165 10.67 7.81 15.32
N LEU A 166 11.17 6.92 14.46
CA LEU A 166 11.80 7.29 13.19
C LEU A 166 10.77 7.62 12.11
N ALA A 167 9.58 6.99 12.19
CA ALA A 167 8.53 7.16 11.20
C ALA A 167 7.64 8.39 11.44
N ASP A 168 7.60 8.90 12.67
CA ASP A 168 6.87 10.10 13.08
C ASP A 168 7.69 11.38 12.75
#